data_b363eb193e65db0b5970b1f490b130a6
#
_entry.id   b363eb193e65db0b5970b1f490b130a6
#
_cell.length_a   1.000
_cell.length_b   1.000
_cell.length_c   1.000
_cell.angle_alpha   90.00
_cell.angle_beta   90.00
_cell.angle_gamma   90.00
#
_symmetry.space_group_name_H-M   'P 1'
#
loop_
_entity.id
_entity.type
_entity.pdbx_description
1 polymer ?
#
loop_
_entity_poly.entity_id
_entity_poly.type
_entity_poly.pdbx_seq_one_letter_code
_entity_poly.pdbx_strand_id
1 'polypeptide(L)'
;FLCGGSIGTTNLLVAAKGKGDLPGLDNSIGQTWGNNGNIMTGRNFVNTVFNKVFPPQKNSPGRGTGVNQSSIPVIGINNWYDRVHPFFFFISPFPMGMEVYTALYLLINKVPHKGYFFWDGTTQAVQLKWDKQNWEHAYNNAKYFIERMRKVNGGTRTHLFFHNGFGADICYHPLGGCVLGQSTDNYGRVRGYKNLYAIDGSLVPGTIGVNPFLTITAIAEYCIEDIILNDF
;
A
#
# COMPACT_ATOMS: atom_id res chain seq x y z
N PHE A 1 4.48 10.69 -21.72
CA PHE A 1 4.57 10.48 -20.25
C PHE A 1 3.50 9.50 -19.79
N LEU A 2 3.90 8.51 -18.99
CA LEU A 2 3.02 7.54 -18.34
C LEU A 2 2.91 7.91 -16.86
N CYS A 3 1.69 8.27 -16.44
CA CYS A 3 1.36 8.70 -15.07
C CYS A 3 0.10 7.96 -14.58
N GLY A 4 -0.10 6.71 -15.00
CA GLY A 4 -1.26 5.88 -14.65
C GLY A 4 -1.20 5.24 -13.26
N GLY A 5 -0.18 5.58 -12.47
CA GLY A 5 0.15 4.91 -11.22
C GLY A 5 0.73 3.51 -11.43
N SER A 6 1.21 2.90 -10.34
CA SER A 6 1.91 1.62 -10.44
C SER A 6 1.14 0.57 -11.25
N ILE A 7 -0.15 0.38 -10.97
CA ILE A 7 -0.96 -0.65 -11.66
C ILE A 7 -1.25 -0.23 -13.11
N GLY A 8 -1.67 1.01 -13.34
CA GLY A 8 -2.07 1.49 -14.67
C GLY A 8 -0.91 1.52 -15.65
N THR A 9 0.21 2.14 -15.27
CA THR A 9 1.42 2.20 -16.09
C THR A 9 1.98 0.80 -16.37
N THR A 10 2.06 -0.05 -15.34
CA THR A 10 2.56 -1.41 -15.50
C THR A 10 1.69 -2.25 -16.41
N ASN A 11 0.36 -2.21 -16.24
CA ASN A 11 -0.58 -2.94 -17.09
C ASN A 11 -0.46 -2.52 -18.55
N LEU A 12 -0.37 -1.20 -18.81
CA LEU A 12 -0.22 -0.67 -20.16
C LEU A 12 1.06 -1.20 -20.82
N LEU A 13 2.20 -1.12 -20.14
CA LEU A 13 3.49 -1.54 -20.68
C LEU A 13 3.56 -3.07 -20.87
N VAL A 14 3.08 -3.86 -19.90
CA VAL A 14 3.04 -5.32 -20.00
C VAL A 14 2.13 -5.76 -21.16
N ALA A 15 0.96 -5.13 -21.31
CA ALA A 15 0.05 -5.42 -22.41
C ALA A 15 0.67 -5.06 -23.76
N ALA A 16 1.26 -3.88 -23.89
CA ALA A 16 1.92 -3.44 -25.14
C ALA A 16 3.05 -4.37 -25.54
N LYS A 17 3.86 -4.83 -24.58
CA LYS A 17 4.91 -5.83 -24.85
C LYS A 17 4.31 -7.17 -25.26
N GLY A 18 3.31 -7.67 -24.53
CA GLY A 18 2.69 -8.97 -24.75
C GLY A 18 1.95 -9.08 -26.08
N LYS A 19 1.32 -7.99 -26.52
CA LYS A 19 0.67 -7.89 -27.84
C LYS A 19 1.65 -7.69 -29.01
N GLY A 20 2.91 -7.35 -28.71
CA GLY A 20 3.91 -7.03 -29.73
C GLY A 20 3.87 -5.59 -30.24
N ASP A 21 3.09 -4.70 -29.62
CA ASP A 21 3.05 -3.27 -29.96
C ASP A 21 4.37 -2.56 -29.60
N LEU A 22 4.97 -2.96 -28.47
CA LEU A 22 6.26 -2.46 -27.98
C LEU A 22 7.20 -3.61 -27.63
N PRO A 23 7.68 -4.38 -28.63
CA PRO A 23 8.47 -5.61 -28.38
C PRO A 23 9.86 -5.34 -27.78
N GLY A 24 10.40 -4.13 -27.96
CA GLY A 24 11.71 -3.70 -27.43
C GLY A 24 11.72 -3.33 -25.94
N LEU A 25 10.58 -3.37 -25.26
CA LEU A 25 10.53 -3.11 -23.81
C LEU A 25 11.38 -4.10 -23.02
N ASP A 26 12.08 -3.62 -22.01
CA ASP A 26 12.93 -4.43 -21.14
C ASP A 26 12.14 -5.55 -20.44
N ASN A 27 12.80 -6.67 -20.14
CA ASN A 27 12.17 -7.81 -19.46
C ASN A 27 11.84 -7.56 -17.99
N SER A 28 12.40 -6.51 -17.40
CA SER A 28 12.08 -6.09 -16.05
C SER A 28 10.73 -5.36 -15.93
N ILE A 29 10.11 -4.99 -17.07
CA ILE A 29 8.73 -4.45 -17.05
C ILE A 29 7.79 -5.48 -16.45
N GLY A 30 6.98 -5.03 -15.50
CA GLY A 30 6.07 -5.87 -14.71
C GLY A 30 6.68 -6.40 -13.43
N GLN A 31 8.01 -6.40 -13.29
CA GLN A 31 8.69 -6.99 -12.14
C GLN A 31 8.71 -6.09 -10.90
N THR A 32 9.03 -6.68 -9.76
CA THR A 32 9.28 -5.97 -8.49
C THR A 32 8.08 -5.13 -8.03
N TRP A 33 6.87 -5.65 -8.24
CA TRP A 33 5.64 -5.04 -7.76
C TRP A 33 5.36 -5.41 -6.29
N GLY A 34 4.67 -4.52 -5.57
CA GLY A 34 4.17 -4.78 -4.22
C GLY A 34 3.06 -3.83 -3.81
N ASN A 35 2.27 -4.27 -2.83
CA ASN A 35 1.19 -3.49 -2.24
C ASN A 35 1.65 -2.59 -1.08
N ASN A 36 2.96 -2.32 -0.97
CA ASN A 36 3.59 -1.64 0.16
C ASN A 36 3.32 -2.32 1.51
N GLY A 37 3.01 -3.63 1.52
CA GLY A 37 2.72 -4.40 2.73
C GLY A 37 1.46 -3.93 3.46
N ASN A 38 0.49 -3.37 2.73
CA ASN A 38 -0.73 -2.85 3.32
C ASN A 38 -1.59 -3.97 3.90
N ILE A 39 -2.08 -3.78 5.11
CA ILE A 39 -3.18 -4.53 5.69
C ILE A 39 -4.00 -3.63 6.57
N MET A 40 -5.31 -3.76 6.49
CA MET A 40 -6.20 -3.07 7.42
C MET A 40 -6.62 -4.00 8.54
N THR A 41 -6.70 -3.45 9.74
CA THR A 41 -7.24 -4.15 10.91
C THR A 41 -8.02 -3.18 11.76
N GLY A 42 -8.83 -3.70 12.67
CA GLY A 42 -9.64 -2.86 13.52
C GLY A 42 -9.76 -3.42 14.93
N ARG A 43 -10.17 -2.55 15.83
CA ARG A 43 -10.57 -2.90 17.18
C ARG A 43 -12.02 -2.49 17.41
N ASN A 44 -12.79 -3.38 17.99
CA ASN A 44 -14.17 -3.19 18.34
C ASN A 44 -14.33 -3.04 19.85
N PHE A 45 -15.08 -2.08 20.28
CA PHE A 45 -15.35 -1.76 21.68
C PHE A 45 -16.81 -2.01 22.10
N VAL A 46 -17.63 -2.63 21.26
CA VAL A 46 -19.06 -2.87 21.51
C VAL A 46 -19.27 -3.59 22.85
N ASN A 47 -18.54 -4.66 23.12
CA ASN A 47 -18.66 -5.38 24.41
C ASN A 47 -18.25 -4.54 25.61
N THR A 48 -17.31 -3.63 25.43
CA THR A 48 -16.89 -2.72 26.51
C THR A 48 -17.94 -1.66 26.80
N VAL A 49 -18.70 -1.26 25.79
CA VAL A 49 -19.79 -0.29 25.91
C VAL A 49 -21.02 -0.94 26.58
N PHE A 50 -21.36 -2.17 26.20
CA PHE A 50 -22.51 -2.88 26.79
C PHE A 50 -22.26 -3.32 28.25
N ASN A 51 -21.02 -3.64 28.61
CA ASN A 51 -20.67 -4.10 29.97
C ASN A 51 -20.42 -2.96 30.96
N LYS A 52 -20.33 -1.73 30.50
CA LYS A 52 -20.23 -0.52 31.32
C LYS A 52 -21.27 0.45 30.83
N VAL A 53 -22.36 0.58 31.60
CA VAL A 53 -23.30 1.66 31.41
C VAL A 53 -22.53 2.99 31.43
N PHE A 54 -22.12 3.41 30.25
CA PHE A 54 -21.51 4.68 29.89
C PHE A 54 -20.72 5.47 30.97
N PRO A 55 -19.44 5.28 31.11
CA PRO A 55 -18.56 6.44 30.95
C PRO A 55 -17.78 6.34 29.64
N PRO A 56 -17.58 7.43 28.91
CA PRO A 56 -16.68 7.47 27.78
C PRO A 56 -15.29 7.04 28.26
N GLN A 57 -14.73 5.97 27.68
CA GLN A 57 -13.31 5.69 27.92
C GLN A 57 -12.51 6.85 27.34
N LYS A 58 -11.90 7.64 28.23
CA LYS A 58 -11.11 8.83 27.93
C LYS A 58 -10.00 8.59 26.90
N ASN A 59 -9.66 7.33 26.63
CA ASN A 59 -8.51 6.91 25.81
C ASN A 59 -8.90 5.91 24.72
N SER A 60 -10.15 5.87 24.27
CA SER A 60 -10.51 5.02 23.12
C SER A 60 -9.97 5.64 21.83
N PRO A 61 -9.04 4.96 21.14
CA PRO A 61 -8.67 5.38 19.79
C PRO A 61 -9.93 5.34 18.91
N GLY A 62 -10.14 6.35 18.10
CA GLY A 62 -11.34 6.47 17.26
C GLY A 62 -12.47 7.30 17.87
N ARG A 63 -12.38 7.71 19.12
CA ARG A 63 -13.21 8.81 19.62
C ARG A 63 -12.57 10.12 19.19
N GLY A 64 -13.01 10.63 18.07
CA GLY A 64 -12.83 12.04 17.76
C GLY A 64 -13.46 12.90 18.84
N THR A 65 -12.79 13.95 19.22
CA THR A 65 -13.32 14.95 20.16
C THR A 65 -14.41 15.80 19.53
N GLY A 66 -14.87 15.45 18.35
CA GLY A 66 -15.81 16.28 17.65
C GLY A 66 -16.58 15.56 16.58
N VAL A 67 -17.44 16.29 16.02
CA VAL A 67 -18.41 15.93 15.00
C VAL A 67 -17.75 15.64 13.65
N ASN A 68 -16.44 15.86 13.54
CA ASN A 68 -15.72 15.81 12.26
C ASN A 68 -14.47 14.93 12.35
N GLN A 69 -14.50 13.80 11.66
CA GLN A 69 -13.37 12.87 11.56
C GLN A 69 -12.09 13.51 11.01
N SER A 70 -12.19 14.53 10.19
CA SER A 70 -11.04 15.26 9.64
C SER A 70 -10.21 15.96 10.70
N SER A 71 -10.73 16.13 11.90
CA SER A 71 -10.04 16.76 13.05
C SER A 71 -9.26 15.74 13.91
N ILE A 72 -9.38 14.43 13.64
CA ILE A 72 -8.62 13.41 14.36
C ILE A 72 -7.18 13.45 13.89
N PRO A 73 -6.21 13.74 14.79
CA PRO A 73 -4.81 13.69 14.41
C PRO A 73 -4.45 12.25 14.02
N VAL A 74 -3.79 12.09 12.89
CA VAL A 74 -3.22 10.80 12.49
C VAL A 74 -2.07 10.48 13.44
N ILE A 75 -2.26 9.47 14.28
CA ILE A 75 -1.22 8.94 15.16
C ILE A 75 -0.56 7.79 14.41
N GLY A 76 0.73 7.94 14.14
CA GLY A 76 1.56 6.88 13.57
C GLY A 76 2.43 6.22 14.64
N ILE A 77 2.65 4.93 14.52
CA ILE A 77 3.68 4.20 15.28
C ILE A 77 4.66 3.56 14.31
N ASN A 78 5.93 3.92 14.48
CA ASN A 78 7.03 3.29 13.77
C ASN A 78 7.58 2.13 14.61
N ASN A 79 7.36 0.90 14.16
CA ASN A 79 7.86 -0.34 14.77
C ASN A 79 8.93 -1.03 13.90
N TRP A 80 9.55 -0.34 12.96
CA TRP A 80 10.55 -0.90 12.04
C TRP A 80 11.81 -1.44 12.73
N TYR A 81 12.06 -1.04 13.97
CA TYR A 81 13.17 -1.53 14.78
C TYR A 81 12.94 -2.93 15.36
N ASP A 82 11.70 -3.39 15.39
CA ASP A 82 11.37 -4.76 15.79
C ASP A 82 11.73 -5.73 14.65
N ARG A 83 12.69 -6.64 14.91
CA ARG A 83 13.18 -7.57 13.89
C ARG A 83 12.17 -8.66 13.54
N VAL A 84 11.24 -8.96 14.44
CA VAL A 84 10.23 -10.01 14.29
C VAL A 84 8.95 -9.44 13.65
N HIS A 85 8.54 -8.27 14.10
CA HIS A 85 7.31 -7.61 13.68
C HIS A 85 7.60 -6.18 13.17
N PRO A 86 8.32 -6.00 12.06
CA PRO A 86 8.57 -4.69 11.50
C PRO A 86 7.32 -4.16 10.78
N PHE A 87 6.80 -3.00 11.21
CA PHE A 87 5.69 -2.31 10.57
C PHE A 87 5.68 -0.82 10.93
N PHE A 88 5.01 -0.05 10.10
CA PHE A 88 4.50 1.27 10.42
C PHE A 88 2.97 1.19 10.46
N PHE A 89 2.32 1.84 11.41
CA PHE A 89 0.87 1.93 11.41
C PHE A 89 0.39 3.35 11.65
N PHE A 90 -0.84 3.62 11.19
CA PHE A 90 -1.57 4.82 11.56
C PHE A 90 -3.07 4.52 11.68
N ILE A 91 -3.76 5.38 12.45
CA ILE A 91 -5.22 5.33 12.54
C ILE A 91 -5.80 5.80 11.22
N SER A 92 -6.67 4.99 10.63
CA SER A 92 -7.41 5.33 9.43
C SER A 92 -8.78 5.89 9.82
N PRO A 93 -9.26 6.95 9.14
CA PRO A 93 -10.61 7.44 9.35
C PRO A 93 -11.64 6.37 8.97
N PHE A 94 -12.75 6.36 9.68
CA PHE A 94 -13.88 5.49 9.46
C PHE A 94 -15.09 6.30 9.00
N PRO A 95 -16.05 5.72 8.27
CA PRO A 95 -17.30 6.40 7.98
C PRO A 95 -17.99 6.91 9.25
N MET A 96 -18.54 8.09 9.17
CA MET A 96 -19.16 8.79 10.28
C MET A 96 -20.18 7.91 11.02
N GLY A 97 -20.07 7.84 12.35
CA GLY A 97 -20.91 7.04 13.23
C GLY A 97 -20.35 5.66 13.59
N MET A 98 -19.51 5.07 12.75
CA MET A 98 -18.90 3.75 13.03
C MET A 98 -17.67 3.88 13.94
N GLU A 99 -16.99 5.01 13.92
CA GLU A 99 -15.83 5.32 14.76
C GLU A 99 -16.13 5.30 16.25
N VAL A 100 -17.39 5.42 16.64
CA VAL A 100 -17.81 5.40 18.06
C VAL A 100 -17.47 4.06 18.72
N TYR A 101 -17.53 2.97 17.95
CA TYR A 101 -17.35 1.61 18.48
C TYR A 101 -16.17 0.86 17.86
N THR A 102 -15.60 1.41 16.80
CA THR A 102 -14.54 0.74 16.04
C THR A 102 -13.42 1.70 15.72
N ALA A 103 -12.18 1.32 16.02
CA ALA A 103 -11.00 2.01 15.52
C ALA A 103 -10.41 1.20 14.38
N LEU A 104 -10.12 1.87 13.28
CA LEU A 104 -9.53 1.29 12.09
C LEU A 104 -8.05 1.66 12.00
N TYR A 105 -7.22 0.70 11.62
CA TYR A 105 -5.78 0.87 11.50
C TYR A 105 -5.30 0.35 10.16
N LEU A 106 -4.51 1.15 9.46
CA LEU A 106 -3.73 0.71 8.31
C LEU A 106 -2.31 0.43 8.76
N LEU A 107 -1.85 -0.80 8.53
CA LEU A 107 -0.45 -1.16 8.72
C LEU A 107 0.25 -1.22 7.36
N ILE A 108 1.49 -0.79 7.35
CA ILE A 108 2.43 -0.88 6.25
C ILE A 108 3.56 -1.80 6.71
N ASN A 109 3.73 -2.92 6.01
CA ASN A 109 4.65 -3.98 6.39
C ASN A 109 5.76 -4.14 5.36
N LYS A 110 6.80 -4.87 5.72
CA LYS A 110 7.75 -5.39 4.74
C LYS A 110 7.02 -6.38 3.82
N VAL A 111 7.29 -6.28 2.52
CA VAL A 111 6.84 -7.28 1.53
C VAL A 111 7.97 -8.28 1.34
N PRO A 112 7.88 -9.51 1.88
CA PRO A 112 8.95 -10.49 1.79
C PRO A 112 9.15 -10.99 0.35
N HIS A 113 8.07 -11.16 -0.42
CA HIS A 113 8.10 -11.64 -1.80
C HIS A 113 7.53 -10.59 -2.74
N LYS A 114 8.30 -10.17 -3.73
CA LYS A 114 7.82 -9.24 -4.75
C LYS A 114 6.88 -9.96 -5.71
N GLY A 115 5.79 -9.30 -6.08
CA GLY A 115 4.92 -9.72 -7.16
C GLY A 115 5.42 -9.26 -8.52
N TYR A 116 4.76 -9.73 -9.56
CA TYR A 116 5.00 -9.27 -10.92
C TYR A 116 3.76 -9.38 -11.79
N PHE A 117 3.66 -8.47 -12.74
CA PHE A 117 2.67 -8.53 -13.80
C PHE A 117 3.26 -9.22 -15.03
N PHE A 118 2.45 -9.99 -15.71
CA PHE A 118 2.82 -10.68 -16.95
C PHE A 118 1.66 -10.74 -17.92
N TRP A 119 1.98 -10.87 -19.20
CA TRP A 119 0.98 -11.10 -20.24
C TRP A 119 0.63 -12.59 -20.32
N ASP A 120 -0.63 -12.91 -20.19
CA ASP A 120 -1.11 -14.27 -20.40
C ASP A 120 -1.70 -14.36 -21.82
N GLY A 121 -0.97 -15.04 -22.70
CA GLY A 121 -1.35 -15.26 -24.09
C GLY A 121 -2.62 -16.11 -24.24
N THR A 122 -3.00 -16.90 -23.23
CA THR A 122 -4.22 -17.71 -23.25
C THR A 122 -5.46 -16.86 -23.01
N THR A 123 -5.41 -16.04 -21.99
CA THR A 123 -6.53 -15.15 -21.62
C THR A 123 -6.50 -13.81 -22.34
N GLN A 124 -5.43 -13.51 -23.07
CA GLN A 124 -5.19 -12.22 -23.73
C GLN A 124 -5.30 -11.03 -22.74
N ALA A 125 -4.77 -11.22 -21.53
CA ALA A 125 -4.87 -10.25 -20.46
C ALA A 125 -3.59 -10.17 -19.63
N VAL A 126 -3.40 -9.03 -18.97
CA VAL A 126 -2.35 -8.88 -17.97
C VAL A 126 -2.80 -9.54 -16.68
N GLN A 127 -1.94 -10.36 -16.10
CA GLN A 127 -2.17 -11.06 -14.85
C GLN A 127 -1.15 -10.63 -13.81
N LEU A 128 -1.55 -10.66 -12.53
CA LEU A 128 -0.67 -10.42 -11.40
C LEU A 128 -0.33 -11.76 -10.71
N LYS A 129 0.96 -12.06 -10.60
CA LYS A 129 1.44 -13.12 -9.70
C LYS A 129 1.79 -12.50 -8.35
N TRP A 130 1.05 -12.89 -7.32
CA TRP A 130 1.23 -12.42 -5.95
C TRP A 130 1.35 -13.59 -4.99
N ASP A 131 2.33 -13.52 -4.06
CA ASP A 131 2.58 -14.61 -3.11
C ASP A 131 1.70 -14.46 -1.86
N LYS A 132 0.99 -15.52 -1.52
CA LYS A 132 0.13 -15.60 -0.32
C LYS A 132 0.88 -15.36 0.99
N GLN A 133 2.18 -15.67 1.05
CA GLN A 133 3.00 -15.43 2.24
C GLN A 133 3.11 -13.95 2.60
N ASN A 134 2.93 -13.04 1.64
CA ASN A 134 2.88 -11.60 1.92
C ASN A 134 1.70 -11.25 2.81
N TRP A 135 0.54 -11.83 2.55
CA TRP A 135 -0.64 -11.64 3.39
C TRP A 135 -0.46 -12.22 4.79
N GLU A 136 0.06 -13.45 4.89
CA GLU A 136 0.30 -14.11 6.17
C GLU A 136 1.27 -13.30 7.04
N HIS A 137 2.34 -12.77 6.45
CA HIS A 137 3.28 -11.90 7.15
C HIS A 137 2.60 -10.64 7.69
N ALA A 138 1.87 -9.92 6.83
CA ALA A 138 1.15 -8.71 7.22
C ALA A 138 0.07 -8.99 8.28
N TYR A 139 -0.65 -10.10 8.14
CA TYR A 139 -1.67 -10.54 9.10
C TYR A 139 -1.08 -10.84 10.49
N ASN A 140 0.06 -11.53 10.56
CA ASN A 140 0.73 -11.82 11.82
C ASN A 140 1.20 -10.53 12.53
N ASN A 141 1.72 -9.56 11.78
CA ASN A 141 2.06 -8.26 12.32
C ASN A 141 0.83 -7.49 12.83
N ALA A 142 -0.27 -7.52 12.08
CA ALA A 142 -1.53 -6.90 12.50
C ALA A 142 -2.09 -7.56 13.77
N LYS A 143 -2.03 -8.89 13.86
CA LYS A 143 -2.43 -9.63 15.06
C LYS A 143 -1.58 -9.23 16.28
N TYR A 144 -0.28 -9.23 16.13
CA TYR A 144 0.66 -8.80 17.16
C TYR A 144 0.37 -7.38 17.66
N PHE A 145 0.20 -6.44 16.72
CA PHE A 145 -0.13 -5.05 17.03
C PHE A 145 -1.43 -4.93 17.82
N ILE A 146 -2.51 -5.55 17.34
CA ILE A 146 -3.84 -5.48 17.98
C ILE A 146 -3.82 -6.07 19.39
N GLU A 147 -3.11 -7.18 19.60
CA GLU A 147 -2.99 -7.79 20.94
C GLU A 147 -2.25 -6.89 21.93
N ARG A 148 -1.22 -6.18 21.48
CA ARG A 148 -0.54 -5.17 22.32
C ARG A 148 -1.46 -4.00 22.64
N MET A 149 -2.17 -3.49 21.65
CA MET A 149 -3.14 -2.41 21.83
C MET A 149 -4.28 -2.83 22.78
N ARG A 150 -4.76 -4.07 22.66
CA ARG A 150 -5.80 -4.62 23.52
C ARG A 150 -5.38 -4.64 24.99
N LYS A 151 -4.14 -5.00 25.28
CA LYS A 151 -3.61 -5.03 26.65
C LYS A 151 -3.60 -3.66 27.30
N VAL A 152 -3.37 -2.61 26.53
CA VAL A 152 -3.27 -1.23 27.03
C VAL A 152 -4.63 -0.53 27.05
N ASN A 153 -5.39 -0.65 25.97
CA ASN A 153 -6.58 0.17 25.71
C ASN A 153 -7.89 -0.64 25.70
N GLY A 154 -7.84 -1.96 25.94
CA GLY A 154 -9.03 -2.81 25.85
C GLY A 154 -9.52 -3.01 24.42
N GLY A 155 -10.78 -3.45 24.28
CA GLY A 155 -11.40 -3.78 22.99
C GLY A 155 -11.02 -5.16 22.47
N THR A 156 -11.66 -5.58 21.39
CA THR A 156 -11.42 -6.84 20.71
C THR A 156 -11.06 -6.60 19.25
N ARG A 157 -10.27 -7.47 18.67
CA ARG A 157 -9.99 -7.41 17.23
C ARG A 157 -11.28 -7.65 16.45
N THR A 158 -11.58 -6.80 15.48
CA THR A 158 -12.67 -7.07 14.56
C THR A 158 -12.18 -7.85 13.35
N HIS A 159 -12.94 -8.89 13.00
CA HIS A 159 -12.69 -9.69 11.80
C HIS A 159 -13.65 -9.35 10.66
N LEU A 160 -14.69 -8.55 10.94
CA LEU A 160 -15.81 -8.33 10.04
C LEU A 160 -15.43 -7.82 8.65
N PHE A 161 -14.37 -7.05 8.57
CA PHE A 161 -13.99 -6.41 7.30
C PHE A 161 -12.71 -6.97 6.67
N PHE A 162 -11.89 -7.76 7.41
CA PHE A 162 -10.50 -7.95 7.02
C PHE A 162 -10.02 -9.39 7.07
N HIS A 163 -10.86 -10.36 7.40
CA HIS A 163 -10.45 -11.75 7.44
C HIS A 163 -11.02 -12.59 6.30
N ASN A 164 -12.32 -12.49 6.02
CA ASN A 164 -12.97 -13.26 4.97
C ASN A 164 -13.87 -12.41 4.05
N GLY A 165 -14.21 -11.20 4.45
CA GLY A 165 -15.15 -10.37 3.71
C GLY A 165 -14.58 -9.75 2.44
N PHE A 166 -13.32 -9.36 2.48
CA PHE A 166 -12.59 -8.87 1.31
C PHE A 166 -11.54 -9.85 0.80
N GLY A 167 -11.39 -10.97 1.48
CA GLY A 167 -10.74 -12.22 1.06
C GLY A 167 -9.28 -12.17 0.72
N ALA A 168 -8.67 -11.02 0.57
CA ALA A 168 -7.35 -10.89 0.01
C ALA A 168 -6.65 -9.60 0.47
N ASP A 169 -5.45 -9.43 0.01
CA ASP A 169 -4.64 -8.25 0.26
C ASP A 169 -5.36 -6.96 -0.16
N ILE A 170 -5.39 -6.00 0.75
CA ILE A 170 -5.80 -4.64 0.44
C ILE A 170 -4.58 -3.88 -0.06
N CYS A 171 -4.75 -3.10 -1.11
CA CYS A 171 -3.71 -2.27 -1.67
C CYS A 171 -4.16 -0.81 -1.74
N TYR A 172 -3.63 0.02 -0.85
CA TYR A 172 -3.78 1.48 -0.92
C TYR A 172 -2.58 2.15 -1.61
N HIS A 173 -1.44 1.46 -1.61
CA HIS A 173 -0.17 2.01 -2.05
C HIS A 173 0.54 1.04 -3.01
N PRO A 174 -0.02 0.80 -4.22
CA PRO A 174 0.65 -0.05 -5.20
C PRO A 174 1.94 0.63 -5.68
N LEU A 175 3.05 -0.12 -5.67
CA LEU A 175 4.37 0.35 -6.03
C LEU A 175 5.08 -0.65 -6.94
N GLY A 176 5.94 -0.16 -7.83
CA GLY A 176 6.75 -1.00 -8.71
C GLY A 176 6.05 -1.44 -9.99
N GLY A 177 6.73 -2.26 -10.76
CA GLY A 177 6.32 -2.73 -12.07
C GLY A 177 7.02 -2.04 -13.24
N CYS A 178 7.56 -0.82 -13.04
CA CYS A 178 8.43 -0.13 -13.99
C CYS A 178 9.56 0.57 -13.25
N VAL A 179 10.35 -0.20 -12.50
CA VAL A 179 11.25 0.30 -11.46
C VAL A 179 12.40 1.13 -12.00
N LEU A 180 12.67 2.25 -11.33
CA LEU A 180 13.76 3.19 -11.61
C LEU A 180 15.10 2.47 -11.61
N GLY A 181 15.91 2.71 -12.61
CA GLY A 181 17.21 2.06 -12.79
C GLY A 181 17.15 0.60 -13.25
N GLN A 182 15.96 0.00 -13.35
CA GLN A 182 15.73 -1.36 -13.87
C GLN A 182 15.02 -1.30 -15.23
N SER A 183 13.72 -1.05 -15.22
CA SER A 183 12.90 -0.92 -16.43
C SER A 183 13.05 0.46 -17.10
N THR A 184 13.51 1.42 -16.35
CA THR A 184 13.88 2.75 -16.82
C THR A 184 15.35 3.02 -16.57
N ASP A 185 15.87 4.13 -17.08
CA ASP A 185 17.11 4.72 -16.57
C ASP A 185 16.87 5.35 -15.18
N ASN A 186 17.85 6.12 -14.69
CA ASN A 186 17.75 6.77 -13.38
C ASN A 186 16.82 8.00 -13.36
N TYR A 187 16.20 8.34 -14.48
CA TYR A 187 15.36 9.51 -14.67
C TYR A 187 14.00 9.19 -15.29
N GLY A 188 13.58 7.93 -15.23
CA GLY A 188 12.25 7.51 -15.67
C GLY A 188 12.09 7.29 -17.18
N ARG A 189 13.17 7.38 -17.98
CA ARG A 189 13.12 7.04 -19.42
C ARG A 189 12.99 5.53 -19.56
N VAL A 190 11.93 5.07 -20.18
CA VAL A 190 11.66 3.64 -20.35
C VAL A 190 12.67 3.03 -21.32
N ARG A 191 13.37 1.99 -20.87
CA ARG A 191 14.41 1.33 -21.67
C ARG A 191 13.83 0.72 -22.94
N GLY A 192 14.58 0.88 -24.04
CA GLY A 192 14.21 0.35 -25.36
C GLY A 192 13.44 1.35 -26.24
N TYR A 193 12.98 2.46 -25.70
CA TYR A 193 12.23 3.48 -26.46
C TYR A 193 12.66 4.90 -26.13
N LYS A 194 12.78 5.73 -27.17
CA LYS A 194 12.99 7.19 -27.02
C LYS A 194 11.64 7.86 -26.76
N ASN A 195 11.67 8.98 -26.03
CA ASN A 195 10.50 9.81 -25.75
C ASN A 195 9.35 9.07 -25.03
N LEU A 196 9.68 8.01 -24.28
CA LEU A 196 8.74 7.27 -23.44
C LEU A 196 9.21 7.32 -21.98
N TYR A 197 8.37 7.90 -21.12
CA TYR A 197 8.72 8.19 -19.74
C TYR A 197 7.66 7.61 -18.79
N ALA A 198 8.08 6.97 -17.71
CA ALA A 198 7.22 6.58 -16.61
C ALA A 198 7.54 7.46 -15.39
N ILE A 199 6.55 8.21 -14.89
CA ILE A 199 6.74 9.21 -13.82
C ILE A 199 5.62 9.05 -12.80
N ASP A 200 5.64 7.95 -12.06
CA ASP A 200 4.63 7.65 -11.05
C ASP A 200 5.10 6.56 -10.06
N GLY A 201 4.19 6.01 -9.27
CA GLY A 201 4.49 4.97 -8.28
C GLY A 201 5.04 3.66 -8.85
N SER A 202 5.02 3.45 -10.17
CA SER A 202 5.64 2.29 -10.81
C SER A 202 7.16 2.30 -10.72
N LEU A 203 7.76 3.49 -10.56
CA LEU A 203 9.21 3.66 -10.40
C LEU A 203 9.73 3.16 -9.05
N VAL A 204 8.88 3.11 -8.03
CA VAL A 204 9.26 2.77 -6.64
C VAL A 204 9.20 1.25 -6.41
N PRO A 205 10.25 0.57 -5.95
CA PRO A 205 10.27 -0.89 -5.86
C PRO A 205 9.40 -1.42 -4.72
N GLY A 206 8.18 -1.82 -5.01
CA GLY A 206 7.25 -2.65 -4.22
C GLY A 206 6.91 -2.27 -2.78
N THR A 207 7.85 -1.80 -1.98
CA THR A 207 7.61 -1.37 -0.59
C THR A 207 8.68 -0.42 -0.09
N ILE A 208 8.25 0.61 0.65
CA ILE A 208 9.15 1.59 1.28
C ILE A 208 8.91 1.75 2.79
N GLY A 209 7.94 1.04 3.34
CA GLY A 209 7.70 1.01 4.78
C GLY A 209 6.92 2.18 5.37
N VAL A 210 6.51 3.14 4.53
CA VAL A 210 5.68 4.30 4.91
C VAL A 210 4.73 4.65 3.77
N ASN A 211 3.85 5.63 3.98
CA ASN A 211 3.00 6.19 2.93
C ASN A 211 3.87 6.76 1.79
N PRO A 212 3.63 6.41 0.53
CA PRO A 212 4.58 6.66 -0.56
C PRO A 212 4.43 8.02 -1.23
N PHE A 213 3.42 8.83 -0.90
CA PHE A 213 3.10 10.07 -1.61
C PHE A 213 4.32 10.99 -1.79
N LEU A 214 4.99 11.32 -0.67
CA LEU A 214 6.15 12.20 -0.71
C LEU A 214 7.31 11.61 -1.54
N THR A 215 7.53 10.31 -1.42
CA THR A 215 8.58 9.61 -2.18
C THR A 215 8.27 9.62 -3.68
N ILE A 216 7.03 9.34 -4.08
CA ILE A 216 6.61 9.36 -5.48
C ILE A 216 6.77 10.77 -6.05
N THR A 217 6.31 11.79 -5.32
CA THR A 217 6.43 13.20 -5.76
C THR A 217 7.89 13.62 -5.91
N ALA A 218 8.74 13.31 -4.94
CA ALA A 218 10.15 13.66 -4.99
C ALA A 218 10.89 12.99 -6.17
N ILE A 219 10.58 11.72 -6.45
CA ILE A 219 11.14 11.02 -7.62
C ILE A 219 10.61 11.64 -8.92
N ALA A 220 9.34 11.99 -8.99
CA ALA A 220 8.76 12.63 -10.17
C ALA A 220 9.43 13.98 -10.46
N GLU A 221 9.58 14.83 -9.47
CA GLU A 221 10.28 16.12 -9.60
C GLU A 221 11.73 15.93 -10.07
N TYR A 222 12.46 15.01 -9.43
CA TYR A 222 13.83 14.67 -9.80
C TYR A 222 13.95 14.18 -11.25
N CYS A 223 13.04 13.32 -11.70
CA CYS A 223 13.04 12.83 -13.07
C CYS A 223 12.70 13.93 -14.09
N ILE A 224 11.67 14.73 -13.82
CA ILE A 224 11.21 15.78 -14.72
C ILE A 224 12.26 16.87 -14.90
N GLU A 225 12.97 17.25 -13.85
CA GLU A 225 14.05 18.24 -13.93
C GLU A 225 15.13 17.81 -14.94
N ASP A 226 15.60 16.56 -14.86
CA ASP A 226 16.59 16.04 -15.81
C ASP A 226 16.03 15.90 -17.24
N ILE A 227 14.79 15.43 -17.39
CA ILE A 227 14.14 15.26 -18.70
C ILE A 227 13.97 16.60 -19.42
N ILE A 228 13.55 17.65 -18.71
CA ILE A 228 13.40 19.00 -19.31
C ILE A 228 14.75 19.52 -19.79
N LEU A 229 15.82 19.31 -19.02
CA LEU A 229 17.14 19.81 -19.35
C LEU A 229 17.82 19.08 -20.51
N ASN A 230 17.53 17.79 -20.69
CA ASN A 230 18.30 16.94 -21.59
C ASN A 230 17.52 16.41 -22.81
N ASP A 231 16.19 16.43 -22.78
CA ASP A 231 15.36 15.85 -23.84
C ASP A 231 14.55 16.89 -24.62
N PHE A 232 14.46 18.15 -24.13
CA PHE A 232 13.73 19.26 -24.73
C PHE A 232 14.60 20.51 -24.82
#